data_d25885e5af24fb22c604fc92a25eba04
#
_entry.id   d25885e5af24fb22c604fc92a25eba04
#
_cell.length_a   1.000
_cell.length_b   1.000
_cell.length_c   1.000
_cell.angle_alpha   90.00
_cell.angle_beta   90.00
_cell.angle_gamma   90.00
#
_symmetry.space_group_name_H-M   'P 1'
#
loop_
_entity.id
_entity.type
_entity.pdbx_description
1 polymer ?
#
loop_
_entity_poly.entity_id
_entity_poly.type
_entity_poly.pdbx_seq_one_letter_code
_entity_poly.pdbx_strand_id
1 'polypeptide(L)'
;MNASFAADALVKLQDKSVLVIGDVMLDRFIDGSVSRISPEAPVPVLEKSRETEMPGGAANVATNLASLGCDVRLVAVTGADTQGHRIAGLLGANMAIDFHQVIDADRPTTTKTRFRADGQQVLRFDEEITDPISTPVRQQLMDTFGAALKQADLVIISDYAKGCVPSDMIAEITAATRAAGKMVVVDPKQADFKAYAGASLLTPNLSEFRKTGALAGDALEDIAKAASGLATSHGMDAILVTLSARGMLLALSLIHI
;
A
#
# COMPACT_ATOMS: atom_id res chain seq x y z
N MET A 1 7.29 -20.16 -15.19
CA MET A 1 5.82 -20.05 -15.08
C MET A 1 5.24 -20.25 -16.46
N ASN A 2 4.28 -21.17 -16.63
CA ASN A 2 3.72 -21.46 -17.93
C ASN A 2 2.81 -20.28 -18.36
N ALA A 3 2.96 -19.73 -19.56
CA ALA A 3 2.18 -18.58 -20.05
C ALA A 3 0.66 -18.81 -19.96
N SER A 4 0.20 -20.04 -20.08
CA SER A 4 -1.20 -20.42 -19.91
C SER A 4 -1.69 -20.23 -18.48
N PHE A 5 -0.88 -20.54 -17.46
CA PHE A 5 -1.25 -20.35 -16.05
C PHE A 5 -1.44 -18.87 -15.71
N ALA A 6 -0.55 -18.00 -16.21
CA ALA A 6 -0.68 -16.56 -15.99
C ALA A 6 -1.94 -15.98 -16.68
N ALA A 7 -2.24 -16.42 -17.89
CA ALA A 7 -3.45 -16.01 -18.61
C ALA A 7 -4.72 -16.46 -17.88
N ASP A 8 -4.77 -17.72 -17.43
CA ASP A 8 -5.90 -18.27 -16.67
C ASP A 8 -6.11 -17.54 -15.32
N ALA A 9 -5.01 -17.16 -14.66
CA ALA A 9 -5.06 -16.38 -13.42
C ALA A 9 -5.63 -14.97 -13.66
N LEU A 10 -5.20 -14.29 -14.74
CA LEU A 10 -5.72 -12.98 -15.12
C LEU A 10 -7.22 -13.03 -15.44
N VAL A 11 -7.67 -14.05 -16.17
CA VAL A 11 -9.12 -14.24 -16.45
C VAL A 11 -9.92 -14.40 -15.16
N LYS A 12 -9.37 -15.08 -14.15
CA LYS A 12 -10.05 -15.26 -12.85
C LYS A 12 -10.07 -13.97 -12.00
N LEU A 13 -9.19 -13.01 -12.27
CA LEU A 13 -9.20 -11.70 -11.60
C LEU A 13 -10.22 -10.75 -12.21
N GLN A 14 -10.55 -10.92 -13.50
CA GLN A 14 -11.60 -10.14 -14.15
C GLN A 14 -12.91 -10.34 -13.41
N ASP A 15 -13.68 -9.27 -13.26
CA ASP A 15 -14.96 -9.26 -12.54
C ASP A 15 -14.86 -9.51 -11.01
N LYS A 16 -13.64 -9.54 -10.44
CA LYS A 16 -13.49 -9.56 -8.98
C LYS A 16 -13.62 -8.17 -8.41
N SER A 17 -14.38 -8.06 -7.33
CA SER A 17 -14.53 -6.83 -6.58
C SER A 17 -13.52 -6.81 -5.42
N VAL A 18 -12.58 -5.86 -5.47
CA VAL A 18 -11.51 -5.74 -4.47
C VAL A 18 -11.70 -4.45 -3.68
N LEU A 19 -11.77 -4.59 -2.35
CA LEU A 19 -11.75 -3.44 -1.45
C LEU A 19 -10.31 -3.17 -1.01
N VAL A 20 -9.79 -2.00 -1.35
CA VAL A 20 -8.47 -1.52 -0.89
C VAL A 20 -8.68 -0.48 0.19
N ILE A 21 -8.00 -0.62 1.31
CA ILE A 21 -7.96 0.38 2.38
C ILE A 21 -6.52 0.63 2.79
N GLY A 22 -6.13 1.89 3.02
CA GLY A 22 -4.76 2.19 3.41
C GLY A 22 -4.34 3.63 3.16
N ASP A 23 -3.03 3.85 3.22
CA ASP A 23 -2.42 5.14 3.04
C ASP A 23 -2.31 5.49 1.54
N VAL A 24 -3.05 6.51 1.10
CA VAL A 24 -2.88 7.07 -0.24
C VAL A 24 -1.88 8.22 -0.21
N MET A 25 -1.21 8.43 -1.33
CA MET A 25 -0.28 9.55 -1.50
C MET A 25 -0.25 10.03 -2.95
N LEU A 26 0.18 11.28 -3.15
CA LEU A 26 0.46 11.83 -4.46
C LEU A 26 1.97 11.74 -4.72
N ASP A 27 2.38 10.95 -5.70
CA ASP A 27 3.74 10.93 -6.19
C ASP A 27 3.89 12.00 -7.29
N ARG A 28 4.73 13.01 -7.05
CA ARG A 28 5.03 14.11 -7.99
C ARG A 28 6.46 13.99 -8.48
N PHE A 29 6.65 14.15 -9.77
CA PHE A 29 7.96 14.17 -10.40
C PHE A 29 8.16 15.50 -11.09
N ILE A 30 9.17 16.23 -10.67
CA ILE A 30 9.58 17.51 -11.27
C ILE A 30 10.90 17.26 -11.99
N ASP A 31 10.82 17.18 -13.31
CA ASP A 31 11.96 16.96 -14.19
C ASP A 31 12.51 18.30 -14.67
N GLY A 32 13.82 18.37 -14.80
CA GLY A 32 14.51 19.56 -15.29
C GLY A 32 15.98 19.29 -15.57
N SER A 33 16.73 20.36 -15.74
CA SER A 33 18.17 20.36 -15.87
C SER A 33 18.82 21.26 -14.82
N VAL A 34 20.07 20.97 -14.49
CA VAL A 34 20.90 21.82 -13.61
C VAL A 34 22.07 22.33 -14.42
N SER A 35 22.04 23.63 -14.78
CA SER A 35 23.07 24.30 -15.57
C SER A 35 23.95 25.24 -14.75
N ARG A 36 23.51 25.59 -13.53
CA ARG A 36 24.20 26.58 -12.69
C ARG A 36 24.00 26.35 -11.20
N ILE A 37 24.90 26.92 -10.41
CA ILE A 37 24.77 27.04 -8.96
C ILE A 37 24.11 28.39 -8.64
N SER A 38 23.28 28.43 -7.59
CA SER A 38 22.64 29.67 -7.14
C SER A 38 23.69 30.69 -6.67
N PRO A 39 23.53 32.01 -7.00
CA PRO A 39 24.37 33.05 -6.42
C PRO A 39 24.09 33.31 -4.94
N GLU A 40 22.95 32.85 -4.41
CA GLU A 40 22.51 33.07 -3.02
C GLU A 40 23.05 32.02 -2.05
N ALA A 41 23.34 30.80 -2.53
CA ALA A 41 23.85 29.70 -1.74
C ALA A 41 24.50 28.61 -2.65
N PRO A 42 25.39 27.76 -2.13
CA PRO A 42 26.06 26.72 -2.92
C PRO A 42 25.09 25.52 -3.20
N VAL A 43 23.95 25.81 -3.82
CA VAL A 43 22.93 24.84 -4.19
C VAL A 43 22.66 24.88 -5.70
N PRO A 44 22.37 23.72 -6.34
CA PRO A 44 22.01 23.70 -7.75
C PRO A 44 20.66 24.38 -8.01
N VAL A 45 20.55 25.06 -9.14
CA VAL A 45 19.28 25.61 -9.66
C VAL A 45 18.69 24.61 -10.64
N LEU A 46 17.56 23.99 -10.27
CA LEU A 46 16.80 23.12 -11.16
C LEU A 46 15.85 23.95 -12.03
N GLU A 47 16.07 23.98 -13.32
CA GLU A 47 15.18 24.60 -14.31
C GLU A 47 14.16 23.58 -14.76
N LYS A 48 12.89 23.74 -14.30
CA LYS A 48 11.79 22.79 -14.55
C LYS A 48 11.46 22.71 -16.03
N SER A 49 11.43 21.51 -16.58
CA SER A 49 10.97 21.22 -17.95
C SER A 49 9.62 20.49 -17.98
N ARG A 50 9.37 19.62 -17.00
CA ARG A 50 8.17 18.79 -16.96
C ARG A 50 7.72 18.52 -15.53
N GLU A 51 6.42 18.32 -15.36
CA GLU A 51 5.83 17.79 -14.13
C GLU A 51 4.90 16.60 -14.45
N THR A 52 4.97 15.57 -13.64
CA THR A 52 4.09 14.40 -13.74
C THR A 52 3.61 14.04 -12.34
N GLU A 53 2.33 13.71 -12.22
CA GLU A 53 1.71 13.29 -10.98
C GLU A 53 1.10 11.90 -11.16
N MET A 54 1.19 11.05 -10.13
CA MET A 54 0.70 9.68 -10.15
C MET A 54 0.10 9.31 -8.79
N PRO A 55 -0.97 8.49 -8.77
CA PRO A 55 -1.47 7.90 -7.54
C PRO A 55 -0.41 6.98 -6.92
N GLY A 56 -0.09 7.17 -5.63
CA GLY A 56 0.88 6.38 -4.87
C GLY A 56 0.23 5.65 -3.69
N GLY A 57 0.98 4.75 -3.05
CA GLY A 57 0.48 3.94 -1.93
C GLY A 57 -0.73 3.09 -2.30
N ALA A 58 -1.75 3.08 -1.46
CA ALA A 58 -3.01 2.35 -1.70
C ALA A 58 -3.70 2.75 -3.01
N ALA A 59 -3.54 4.02 -3.46
CA ALA A 59 -4.08 4.47 -4.74
C ALA A 59 -3.36 3.83 -5.94
N ASN A 60 -2.04 3.55 -5.83
CA ASN A 60 -1.31 2.79 -6.84
C ASN A 60 -1.75 1.32 -6.87
N VAL A 61 -2.00 0.71 -5.71
CA VAL A 61 -2.55 -0.65 -5.62
C VAL A 61 -3.90 -0.73 -6.34
N ALA A 62 -4.80 0.23 -6.07
CA ALA A 62 -6.10 0.33 -6.74
C ALA A 62 -5.96 0.46 -8.26
N THR A 63 -5.05 1.32 -8.74
CA THR A 63 -4.80 1.52 -10.18
C THR A 63 -4.28 0.24 -10.85
N ASN A 64 -3.38 -0.49 -10.19
CA ASN A 64 -2.86 -1.76 -10.71
C ASN A 64 -3.95 -2.83 -10.79
N LEU A 65 -4.79 -2.97 -9.77
CA LEU A 65 -5.91 -3.93 -9.76
C LEU A 65 -6.93 -3.62 -10.86
N ALA A 66 -7.30 -2.35 -11.02
CA ALA A 66 -8.19 -1.91 -12.10
C ALA A 66 -7.59 -2.22 -13.48
N SER A 67 -6.27 -2.05 -13.64
CA SER A 67 -5.56 -2.41 -14.90
C SER A 67 -5.54 -3.91 -15.16
N LEU A 68 -5.71 -4.74 -14.13
CA LEU A 68 -5.84 -6.20 -14.23
C LEU A 68 -7.29 -6.65 -14.48
N GLY A 69 -8.24 -5.71 -14.55
CA GLY A 69 -9.65 -5.98 -14.84
C GLY A 69 -10.53 -6.19 -13.61
N CYS A 70 -10.05 -5.83 -12.41
CA CYS A 70 -10.86 -5.86 -11.19
C CYS A 70 -11.74 -4.61 -11.06
N ASP A 71 -12.91 -4.76 -10.45
CA ASP A 71 -13.66 -3.65 -9.88
C ASP A 71 -13.07 -3.29 -8.52
N VAL A 72 -12.65 -2.04 -8.35
CA VAL A 72 -11.91 -1.62 -7.14
C VAL A 72 -12.71 -0.58 -6.36
N ARG A 73 -12.93 -0.84 -5.08
CA ARG A 73 -13.32 0.19 -4.11
C ARG A 73 -12.11 0.57 -3.30
N LEU A 74 -11.75 1.84 -3.32
CA LEU A 74 -10.67 2.38 -2.52
C LEU A 74 -11.23 3.24 -1.39
N VAL A 75 -10.92 2.90 -0.16
CA VAL A 75 -11.29 3.68 1.04
C VAL A 75 -10.02 4.25 1.65
N ALA A 76 -9.88 5.57 1.71
CA ALA A 76 -8.67 6.20 2.24
C ALA A 76 -8.92 7.62 2.72
N VAL A 77 -7.96 8.13 3.50
CA VAL A 77 -7.97 9.49 4.03
C VAL A 77 -7.08 10.40 3.19
N THR A 78 -7.56 11.62 2.93
CA THR A 78 -6.77 12.73 2.36
C THR A 78 -6.99 14.00 3.17
N GLY A 79 -6.16 14.99 2.97
CA GLY A 79 -6.40 16.35 3.44
C GLY A 79 -7.51 17.06 2.66
N ALA A 80 -7.96 18.20 3.21
CA ALA A 80 -8.84 19.16 2.53
C ALA A 80 -8.04 20.12 1.64
N ASP A 81 -7.14 19.59 0.80
CA ASP A 81 -6.16 20.35 0.04
C ASP A 81 -6.18 20.06 -1.46
N THR A 82 -5.36 20.80 -2.20
CA THR A 82 -5.24 20.63 -3.66
C THR A 82 -4.76 19.23 -4.03
N GLN A 83 -3.87 18.62 -3.24
CA GLN A 83 -3.30 17.30 -3.47
C GLN A 83 -4.35 16.20 -3.31
N GLY A 84 -5.23 16.32 -2.32
CA GLY A 84 -6.39 15.43 -2.15
C GLY A 84 -7.35 15.47 -3.35
N HIS A 85 -7.63 16.68 -3.85
CA HIS A 85 -8.43 16.84 -5.07
C HIS A 85 -7.73 16.25 -6.31
N ARG A 86 -6.40 16.38 -6.40
CA ARG A 86 -5.60 15.80 -7.50
C ARG A 86 -5.66 14.29 -7.50
N ILE A 87 -5.51 13.64 -6.33
CA ILE A 87 -5.66 12.18 -6.20
C ILE A 87 -7.06 11.76 -6.65
N ALA A 88 -8.11 12.43 -6.15
CA ALA A 88 -9.49 12.13 -6.52
C ALA A 88 -9.71 12.26 -8.04
N GLY A 89 -9.17 13.30 -8.67
CA GLY A 89 -9.24 13.49 -10.11
C GLY A 89 -8.51 12.42 -10.91
N LEU A 90 -7.31 12.01 -10.46
CA LEU A 90 -6.52 10.96 -11.12
C LEU A 90 -7.21 9.59 -11.03
N LEU A 91 -7.80 9.26 -9.88
CA LEU A 91 -8.54 8.00 -9.69
C LEU A 91 -9.88 8.01 -10.42
N GLY A 92 -10.62 9.14 -10.39
CA GLY A 92 -11.90 9.28 -11.06
C GLY A 92 -11.83 9.23 -12.60
N ALA A 93 -10.65 9.32 -13.18
CA ALA A 93 -10.43 9.09 -14.61
C ALA A 93 -10.55 7.59 -15.00
N ASN A 94 -10.52 6.67 -14.03
CA ASN A 94 -10.66 5.23 -14.24
C ASN A 94 -12.01 4.74 -13.70
N MET A 95 -12.93 4.38 -14.58
CA MET A 95 -14.28 3.92 -14.24
C MET A 95 -14.33 2.63 -13.41
N ALA A 96 -13.25 1.86 -13.36
CA ALA A 96 -13.15 0.65 -12.54
C ALA A 96 -12.75 0.94 -11.08
N ILE A 97 -12.52 2.23 -10.72
CA ILE A 97 -12.13 2.62 -9.36
C ILE A 97 -13.25 3.50 -8.77
N ASP A 98 -13.89 2.99 -7.73
CA ASP A 98 -14.81 3.74 -6.86
C ASP A 98 -14.06 4.24 -5.64
N PHE A 99 -13.69 5.53 -5.64
CA PHE A 99 -12.89 6.13 -4.57
C PHE A 99 -13.76 6.76 -3.49
N HIS A 100 -13.83 6.13 -2.34
CA HIS A 100 -14.47 6.61 -1.13
C HIS A 100 -13.49 7.44 -0.29
N GLN A 101 -13.40 8.72 -0.61
CA GLN A 101 -12.50 9.65 0.05
C GLN A 101 -13.08 10.12 1.39
N VAL A 102 -12.33 9.90 2.48
CA VAL A 102 -12.59 10.52 3.79
C VAL A 102 -11.64 11.71 3.94
N ILE A 103 -12.18 12.87 4.28
CA ILE A 103 -11.40 14.10 4.37
C ILE A 103 -11.05 14.38 5.83
N ASP A 104 -9.76 14.54 6.13
CA ASP A 104 -9.22 15.03 7.39
C ASP A 104 -8.64 16.43 7.16
N ALA A 105 -9.34 17.48 7.63
CA ALA A 105 -8.92 18.86 7.41
C ALA A 105 -7.68 19.26 8.22
N ASP A 106 -7.32 18.47 9.24
CA ASP A 106 -6.22 18.76 10.16
C ASP A 106 -4.88 18.15 9.70
N ARG A 107 -4.87 17.46 8.54
CA ARG A 107 -3.64 16.91 7.95
C ARG A 107 -3.50 17.24 6.47
N PRO A 108 -2.26 17.39 5.98
CA PRO A 108 -2.01 17.45 4.55
C PRO A 108 -2.21 16.07 3.92
N THR A 109 -2.62 16.05 2.64
CA THR A 109 -2.52 14.85 1.83
C THR A 109 -1.06 14.46 1.66
N THR A 110 -0.71 13.22 2.02
CA THR A 110 0.67 12.74 1.86
C THR A 110 1.13 12.94 0.42
N THR A 111 2.22 13.68 0.25
CA THR A 111 2.78 14.01 -1.07
C THR A 111 4.29 13.76 -1.08
N LYS A 112 4.77 13.09 -2.11
CA LYS A 112 6.19 12.79 -2.31
C LYS A 112 6.67 13.41 -3.60
N THR A 113 7.32 14.57 -3.50
CA THR A 113 7.85 15.30 -4.66
C THR A 113 9.31 14.89 -4.91
N ARG A 114 9.57 14.32 -6.08
CA ARG A 114 10.91 13.93 -6.53
C ARG A 114 11.39 14.92 -7.58
N PHE A 115 12.47 15.61 -7.27
CA PHE A 115 13.16 16.50 -8.21
C PHE A 115 14.24 15.70 -8.94
N ARG A 116 14.19 15.73 -10.27
CA ARG A 116 15.12 14.98 -11.12
C ARG A 116 15.80 15.92 -12.11
N ALA A 117 17.14 15.86 -12.15
CA ALA A 117 17.95 16.55 -13.15
C ALA A 117 18.54 15.50 -14.10
N ASP A 118 18.33 15.66 -15.40
CA ASP A 118 18.86 14.75 -16.44
C ASP A 118 18.59 13.27 -16.14
N GLY A 119 17.39 12.97 -15.62
CA GLY A 119 16.95 11.64 -15.27
C GLY A 119 17.40 11.11 -13.90
N GLN A 120 18.27 11.82 -13.20
CA GLN A 120 18.76 11.46 -11.86
C GLN A 120 18.00 12.20 -10.76
N GLN A 121 17.60 11.51 -9.68
CA GLN A 121 16.96 12.12 -8.54
C GLN A 121 17.98 12.93 -7.73
N VAL A 122 17.75 14.23 -7.59
CA VAL A 122 18.61 15.15 -6.83
C VAL A 122 18.05 15.46 -5.45
N LEU A 123 16.71 15.42 -5.29
CA LEU A 123 16.04 15.69 -4.02
C LEU A 123 14.70 14.95 -3.98
N ARG A 124 14.28 14.53 -2.77
CA ARG A 124 12.89 14.19 -2.47
C ARG A 124 12.38 15.07 -1.35
N PHE A 125 11.24 15.67 -1.56
CA PHE A 125 10.53 16.50 -0.60
C PHE A 125 9.22 15.81 -0.23
N ASP A 126 9.04 15.48 1.05
CA ASP A 126 7.89 14.74 1.57
C ASP A 126 7.05 15.68 2.45
N GLU A 127 5.76 15.82 2.12
CA GLU A 127 4.75 16.51 2.90
C GLU A 127 3.83 15.45 3.49
N GLU A 128 3.98 15.17 4.78
CA GLU A 128 3.23 14.08 5.41
C GLU A 128 3.12 14.26 6.93
N ILE A 129 2.04 13.71 7.51
CA ILE A 129 1.87 13.47 8.94
C ILE A 129 1.72 11.98 9.13
N THR A 130 2.46 11.41 10.09
CA THR A 130 2.45 9.97 10.40
C THR A 130 1.65 9.63 11.66
N ASP A 131 1.19 10.64 12.40
CA ASP A 131 0.33 10.42 13.57
C ASP A 131 -0.99 9.74 13.16
N PRO A 132 -1.58 8.90 14.01
CA PRO A 132 -2.87 8.29 13.75
C PRO A 132 -3.94 9.34 13.45
N ILE A 133 -4.88 8.99 12.57
CA ILE A 133 -6.07 9.80 12.29
C ILE A 133 -6.90 10.00 13.56
N SER A 134 -7.63 11.13 13.65
CA SER A 134 -8.49 11.45 14.77
C SER A 134 -9.65 10.46 14.91
N THR A 135 -10.21 10.32 16.12
CA THR A 135 -11.33 9.42 16.37
C THR A 135 -12.55 9.66 15.46
N PRO A 136 -12.97 10.91 15.16
CA PRO A 136 -14.06 11.13 14.20
C PRO A 136 -13.76 10.66 12.78
N VAL A 137 -12.53 10.92 12.29
CA VAL A 137 -12.08 10.49 10.95
C VAL A 137 -12.00 8.95 10.90
N ARG A 138 -11.47 8.32 11.96
CA ARG A 138 -11.44 6.86 12.09
C ARG A 138 -12.84 6.26 12.00
N GLN A 139 -13.82 6.83 12.74
CA GLN A 139 -15.20 6.33 12.72
C GLN A 139 -15.79 6.41 11.30
N GLN A 140 -15.63 7.55 10.63
CA GLN A 140 -16.11 7.72 9.27
C GLN A 140 -15.43 6.73 8.29
N LEU A 141 -14.13 6.49 8.45
CA LEU A 141 -13.37 5.54 7.63
C LEU A 141 -13.88 4.11 7.84
N MET A 142 -14.13 3.70 9.08
CA MET A 142 -14.64 2.38 9.43
C MET A 142 -16.08 2.17 8.97
N ASP A 143 -16.95 3.17 9.08
CA ASP A 143 -18.33 3.11 8.57
C ASP A 143 -18.32 2.93 7.04
N THR A 144 -17.46 3.69 6.35
CA THR A 144 -17.26 3.60 4.89
C THR A 144 -16.72 2.22 4.50
N PHE A 145 -15.71 1.73 5.21
CA PHE A 145 -15.16 0.38 5.03
C PHE A 145 -16.23 -0.70 5.21
N GLY A 146 -17.03 -0.62 6.28
CA GLY A 146 -18.08 -1.60 6.58
C GLY A 146 -19.17 -1.66 5.50
N ALA A 147 -19.50 -0.51 4.90
CA ALA A 147 -20.43 -0.44 3.78
C ALA A 147 -19.85 -1.09 2.50
N ALA A 148 -18.58 -0.77 2.18
CA ALA A 148 -17.88 -1.28 1.00
C ALA A 148 -17.57 -2.78 1.12
N LEU A 149 -17.27 -3.28 2.32
CA LEU A 149 -16.95 -4.68 2.60
C LEU A 149 -18.06 -5.64 2.12
N LYS A 150 -19.32 -5.23 2.21
CA LYS A 150 -20.47 -6.08 1.81
C LYS A 150 -20.38 -6.53 0.35
N GLN A 151 -19.82 -5.69 -0.50
CA GLN A 151 -19.77 -5.90 -1.96
C GLN A 151 -18.40 -6.38 -2.47
N ALA A 152 -17.40 -6.52 -1.60
CA ALA A 152 -16.07 -6.97 -1.98
C ALA A 152 -15.95 -8.50 -1.94
N ASP A 153 -15.13 -9.08 -2.81
CA ASP A 153 -14.73 -10.48 -2.75
C ASP A 153 -13.56 -10.68 -1.79
N LEU A 154 -12.66 -9.69 -1.71
CA LEU A 154 -11.50 -9.69 -0.84
C LEU A 154 -11.12 -8.26 -0.40
N VAL A 155 -10.32 -8.16 0.65
CA VAL A 155 -9.80 -6.89 1.15
C VAL A 155 -8.28 -6.86 1.01
N ILE A 156 -7.73 -5.71 0.60
CA ILE A 156 -6.29 -5.42 0.65
C ILE A 156 -6.07 -4.25 1.60
N ILE A 157 -5.22 -4.46 2.61
CA ILE A 157 -4.73 -3.40 3.48
C ILE A 157 -3.35 -2.98 2.98
N SER A 158 -3.22 -1.72 2.55
CA SER A 158 -1.96 -1.15 2.05
C SER A 158 -1.42 -0.18 3.11
N ASP A 159 -0.55 -0.72 3.99
CA ASP A 159 0.04 0.03 5.11
C ASP A 159 1.36 0.66 4.68
N TYR A 160 1.45 2.00 4.74
CA TYR A 160 2.68 2.77 4.54
C TYR A 160 3.10 3.52 5.81
N ALA A 161 2.47 3.20 6.95
CA ALA A 161 2.70 3.86 8.24
C ALA A 161 2.54 5.40 8.16
N LYS A 162 1.48 5.86 7.47
CA LYS A 162 1.12 7.27 7.38
C LYS A 162 -0.10 7.62 8.25
N GLY A 163 -0.44 6.74 9.20
CA GLY A 163 -1.44 6.97 10.22
C GLY A 163 -2.89 6.77 9.80
N CYS A 164 -3.16 6.43 8.54
CA CYS A 164 -4.52 6.12 8.08
C CYS A 164 -5.05 4.82 8.69
N VAL A 165 -4.19 3.79 8.78
CA VAL A 165 -4.53 2.47 9.32
C VAL A 165 -3.60 2.08 10.48
N PRO A 166 -3.80 2.62 11.70
CA PRO A 166 -3.02 2.23 12.87
C PRO A 166 -3.27 0.76 13.25
N SER A 167 -2.36 0.15 14.03
CA SER A 167 -2.34 -1.29 14.31
C SER A 167 -3.65 -1.85 14.85
N ASP A 168 -4.29 -1.12 15.75
CA ASP A 168 -5.58 -1.51 16.33
C ASP A 168 -6.70 -1.50 15.29
N MET A 169 -6.66 -0.58 14.35
CA MET A 169 -7.61 -0.50 13.24
C MET A 169 -7.35 -1.61 12.21
N ILE A 170 -6.09 -1.94 11.92
CA ILE A 170 -5.73 -3.09 11.06
C ILE A 170 -6.30 -4.38 11.63
N ALA A 171 -6.20 -4.58 12.96
CA ALA A 171 -6.76 -5.75 13.63
C ALA A 171 -8.30 -5.78 13.51
N GLU A 172 -8.98 -4.64 13.66
CA GLU A 172 -10.43 -4.52 13.52
C GLU A 172 -10.89 -4.82 12.08
N ILE A 173 -10.22 -4.25 11.07
CA ILE A 173 -10.47 -4.51 9.64
C ILE A 173 -10.27 -5.99 9.33
N THR A 174 -9.17 -6.58 9.83
CA THR A 174 -8.86 -8.00 9.62
C THR A 174 -9.95 -8.90 10.23
N ALA A 175 -10.34 -8.64 11.47
CA ALA A 175 -11.40 -9.40 12.16
C ALA A 175 -12.75 -9.28 11.44
N ALA A 176 -13.16 -8.07 11.03
CA ALA A 176 -14.41 -7.85 10.30
C ALA A 176 -14.40 -8.56 8.93
N THR A 177 -13.28 -8.53 8.22
CA THR A 177 -13.11 -9.19 6.91
C THR A 177 -13.22 -10.71 7.06
N ARG A 178 -12.53 -11.29 8.04
CA ARG A 178 -12.57 -12.74 8.33
C ARG A 178 -13.96 -13.17 8.79
N ALA A 179 -14.63 -12.40 9.63
CA ALA A 179 -16.01 -12.67 10.06
C ALA A 179 -17.00 -12.67 8.90
N ALA A 180 -16.75 -11.86 7.86
CA ALA A 180 -17.51 -11.88 6.60
C ALA A 180 -17.16 -13.07 5.67
N GLY A 181 -16.26 -13.97 6.08
CA GLY A 181 -15.80 -15.11 5.27
C GLY A 181 -14.92 -14.71 4.08
N LYS A 182 -14.28 -13.54 4.14
CA LYS A 182 -13.48 -13.00 3.04
C LYS A 182 -11.99 -13.04 3.36
N MET A 183 -11.17 -13.09 2.31
CA MET A 183 -9.71 -13.01 2.46
C MET A 183 -9.27 -11.59 2.74
N VAL A 184 -8.23 -11.45 3.57
CA VAL A 184 -7.53 -10.18 3.79
C VAL A 184 -6.05 -10.34 3.45
N VAL A 185 -5.59 -9.55 2.49
CA VAL A 185 -4.19 -9.46 2.08
C VAL A 185 -3.61 -8.18 2.64
N VAL A 186 -2.42 -8.23 3.22
CA VAL A 186 -1.79 -7.06 3.82
C VAL A 186 -0.40 -6.84 3.23
N ASP A 187 -0.16 -5.63 2.72
CA ASP A 187 1.18 -5.12 2.39
C ASP A 187 1.72 -4.35 3.61
N PRO A 188 2.66 -4.94 4.38
CA PRO A 188 3.03 -4.44 5.71
C PRO A 188 4.13 -3.39 5.66
N LYS A 189 4.10 -2.46 6.63
CA LYS A 189 5.19 -1.49 6.87
C LYS A 189 5.77 -1.56 8.27
N GLN A 190 4.98 -1.98 9.25
CA GLN A 190 5.42 -2.09 10.63
C GLN A 190 6.35 -3.29 10.81
N ALA A 191 7.33 -3.15 11.72
CA ALA A 191 8.29 -4.21 12.00
C ALA A 191 7.66 -5.34 12.84
N ASP A 192 6.69 -5.02 13.69
CA ASP A 192 5.97 -6.01 14.51
C ASP A 192 4.77 -6.56 13.72
N PHE A 193 4.92 -7.77 13.21
CA PHE A 193 3.86 -8.45 12.44
C PHE A 193 2.66 -8.88 13.30
N LYS A 194 2.71 -8.74 14.62
CA LYS A 194 1.56 -8.92 15.49
C LYS A 194 0.42 -7.96 15.12
N ALA A 195 0.74 -6.78 14.59
CA ALA A 195 -0.25 -5.83 14.09
C ALA A 195 -1.13 -6.40 12.97
N TYR A 196 -0.65 -7.41 12.25
CA TYR A 196 -1.33 -8.05 11.11
C TYR A 196 -1.88 -9.45 11.43
N ALA A 197 -1.99 -9.78 12.73
CA ALA A 197 -2.48 -11.09 13.16
C ALA A 197 -3.83 -11.43 12.51
N GLY A 198 -3.99 -12.69 12.09
CA GLY A 198 -5.19 -13.18 11.43
C GLY A 198 -5.30 -12.85 9.93
N ALA A 199 -4.32 -12.18 9.32
CA ALA A 199 -4.32 -11.93 7.88
C ALA A 199 -4.32 -13.26 7.08
N SER A 200 -5.04 -13.29 5.95
CA SER A 200 -4.98 -14.45 5.05
C SER A 200 -3.63 -14.54 4.34
N LEU A 201 -3.09 -13.38 3.95
CA LEU A 201 -1.78 -13.29 3.32
C LEU A 201 -1.08 -12.01 3.75
N LEU A 202 0.17 -12.13 4.18
CA LEU A 202 1.06 -10.99 4.41
C LEU A 202 2.15 -10.98 3.35
N THR A 203 2.48 -9.78 2.77
CA THR A 203 3.38 -9.69 1.61
C THR A 203 4.63 -8.82 1.86
N PRO A 204 5.44 -9.05 2.90
CA PRO A 204 6.61 -8.25 3.19
C PRO A 204 7.70 -8.43 2.14
N ASN A 205 8.47 -7.37 1.90
CA ASN A 205 9.78 -7.55 1.28
C ASN A 205 10.81 -8.07 2.29
N LEU A 206 11.95 -8.57 1.79
CA LEU A 206 12.99 -9.14 2.65
C LEU A 206 13.53 -8.13 3.69
N SER A 207 13.58 -6.84 3.36
CA SER A 207 14.04 -5.81 4.31
C SER A 207 13.02 -5.59 5.44
N GLU A 208 11.74 -5.61 5.15
CA GLU A 208 10.66 -5.55 6.14
C GLU A 208 10.64 -6.82 6.98
N PHE A 209 10.79 -7.98 6.33
CA PHE A 209 10.84 -9.26 7.02
C PHE A 209 12.01 -9.36 8.00
N ARG A 210 13.20 -8.85 7.66
CA ARG A 210 14.37 -8.81 8.56
C ARG A 210 14.12 -8.00 9.83
N LYS A 211 13.31 -6.94 9.76
CA LYS A 211 13.00 -6.09 10.91
C LYS A 211 12.22 -6.81 12.01
N THR A 212 11.58 -7.93 11.71
CA THR A 212 10.88 -8.75 12.72
C THR A 212 11.82 -9.39 13.72
N GLY A 213 13.14 -9.50 13.40
CA GLY A 213 14.11 -10.21 14.21
C GLY A 213 14.00 -11.74 14.18
N ALA A 214 13.05 -12.29 13.42
CA ALA A 214 12.82 -13.75 13.36
C ALA A 214 13.80 -14.49 12.46
N LEU A 215 14.55 -13.76 11.60
CA LEU A 215 15.43 -14.35 10.60
C LEU A 215 16.81 -14.68 11.17
N ALA A 216 17.17 -15.97 11.15
CA ALA A 216 18.48 -16.43 11.63
C ALA A 216 19.59 -16.38 10.56
N GLY A 217 19.23 -16.43 9.26
CA GLY A 217 20.14 -16.40 8.12
C GLY A 217 19.44 -16.00 6.83
N ASP A 218 20.18 -15.87 5.72
CA ASP A 218 19.67 -15.43 4.42
C ASP A 218 19.42 -16.59 3.43
N ALA A 219 19.59 -17.84 3.86
CA ALA A 219 19.24 -19.01 3.06
C ALA A 219 17.69 -19.10 2.90
N LEU A 220 17.25 -19.67 1.79
CA LEU A 220 15.80 -19.80 1.54
C LEU A 220 15.11 -20.64 2.63
N GLU A 221 15.79 -21.65 3.15
CA GLU A 221 15.31 -22.50 4.24
C GLU A 221 15.09 -21.72 5.55
N ASP A 222 16.01 -20.79 5.88
CA ASP A 222 15.89 -19.94 7.07
C ASP A 222 14.70 -18.99 6.93
N ILE A 223 14.54 -18.39 5.74
CA ILE A 223 13.41 -17.50 5.44
C ILE A 223 12.10 -18.28 5.51
N ALA A 224 12.04 -19.49 4.92
CA ALA A 224 10.86 -20.33 4.92
C ALA A 224 10.43 -20.72 6.34
N LYS A 225 11.39 -21.17 7.16
CA LYS A 225 11.17 -21.55 8.56
C LYS A 225 10.67 -20.37 9.39
N ALA A 226 11.33 -19.21 9.27
CA ALA A 226 10.94 -18.01 10.00
C ALA A 226 9.55 -17.52 9.58
N ALA A 227 9.25 -17.50 8.28
CA ALA A 227 7.96 -17.06 7.74
C ALA A 227 6.82 -18.01 8.18
N SER A 228 7.00 -19.34 8.09
CA SER A 228 6.01 -20.31 8.56
C SER A 228 5.79 -20.22 10.08
N GLY A 229 6.87 -20.02 10.87
CA GLY A 229 6.79 -19.79 12.31
C GLY A 229 5.99 -18.53 12.68
N LEU A 230 6.24 -17.40 11.99
CA LEU A 230 5.50 -16.16 12.21
C LEU A 230 4.03 -16.31 11.76
N ALA A 231 3.77 -16.92 10.61
CA ALA A 231 2.40 -17.18 10.16
C ALA A 231 1.61 -17.98 11.22
N THR A 232 2.20 -19.06 11.72
CA THR A 232 1.59 -19.90 12.75
C THR A 232 1.37 -19.14 14.06
N SER A 233 2.38 -18.41 14.55
CA SER A 233 2.31 -17.71 15.84
C SER A 233 1.31 -16.55 15.86
N HIS A 234 1.03 -15.96 14.71
CA HIS A 234 0.09 -14.84 14.58
C HIS A 234 -1.26 -15.24 13.94
N GLY A 235 -1.49 -16.54 13.72
CA GLY A 235 -2.76 -17.02 13.15
C GLY A 235 -3.01 -16.57 11.72
N MET A 236 -1.95 -16.32 10.94
CA MET A 236 -2.03 -16.00 9.52
C MET A 236 -2.09 -17.28 8.69
N ASP A 237 -2.76 -17.26 7.54
CA ASP A 237 -2.80 -18.43 6.66
C ASP A 237 -1.47 -18.59 5.89
N ALA A 238 -0.86 -17.47 5.46
CA ALA A 238 0.38 -17.48 4.68
C ALA A 238 1.18 -16.17 4.80
N ILE A 239 2.51 -16.26 4.53
CA ILE A 239 3.38 -15.10 4.30
C ILE A 239 4.12 -15.28 2.97
N LEU A 240 4.05 -14.28 2.08
CA LEU A 240 4.76 -14.20 0.81
C LEU A 240 5.90 -13.19 0.93
N VAL A 241 7.12 -13.66 1.11
CA VAL A 241 8.30 -12.79 1.19
C VAL A 241 8.82 -12.50 -0.21
N THR A 242 8.88 -11.22 -0.61
CA THR A 242 9.50 -10.83 -1.88
C THR A 242 11.02 -10.69 -1.72
N LEU A 243 11.79 -11.34 -2.62
CA LEU A 243 13.24 -11.52 -2.51
C LEU A 243 14.03 -10.78 -3.61
N SER A 244 13.42 -9.75 -4.22
CA SER A 244 14.02 -8.99 -5.33
C SER A 244 14.41 -9.91 -6.50
N ALA A 245 15.65 -9.89 -6.98
CA ALA A 245 16.13 -10.72 -8.09
C ALA A 245 16.05 -12.24 -7.82
N ARG A 246 15.92 -12.66 -6.55
CA ARG A 246 15.75 -14.08 -6.18
C ARG A 246 14.30 -14.57 -6.31
N GLY A 247 13.36 -13.73 -6.74
CA GLY A 247 11.95 -14.04 -6.87
C GLY A 247 11.18 -13.83 -5.56
N MET A 248 10.34 -14.78 -5.17
CA MET A 248 9.53 -14.71 -3.95
C MET A 248 9.35 -16.08 -3.33
N LEU A 249 9.10 -16.11 -2.01
CA LEU A 249 8.90 -17.33 -1.24
C LEU A 249 7.55 -17.25 -0.54
N LEU A 250 6.69 -18.23 -0.80
CA LEU A 250 5.42 -18.41 -0.10
C LEU A 250 5.59 -19.46 1.02
N ALA A 251 5.34 -19.06 2.25
CA ALA A 251 5.29 -19.92 3.41
C ALA A 251 3.86 -20.03 3.93
N LEU A 252 3.36 -21.26 4.09
CA LEU A 252 2.04 -21.53 4.63
C LEU A 252 2.12 -21.77 6.14
N SER A 253 1.07 -21.44 6.86
CA SER A 253 0.91 -21.85 8.27
C SER A 253 0.72 -23.36 8.36
N LEU A 254 1.40 -23.98 9.32
CA LEU A 254 1.28 -25.43 9.56
C LEU A 254 -0.05 -25.82 10.22
N ILE A 255 -0.82 -24.86 10.71
CA ILE A 255 -2.12 -25.12 11.38
C ILE A 255 -3.20 -25.55 10.36
N HIS A 256 -3.05 -25.20 9.09
CA HIS A 256 -4.03 -25.45 8.03
C HIS A 256 -3.67 -26.66 7.12
N ILE A 257 -2.63 -27.40 7.47
CA ILE A 257 -2.23 -28.64 6.81
C ILE A 257 -2.72 -29.85 7.62
#